data_b43d523bdde31eeaf92dddfc8ab20d76
#
_entry.id   b43d523bdde31eeaf92dddfc8ab20d76
#
_cell.length_a   1.000
_cell.length_b   1.000
_cell.length_c   1.000
_cell.angle_alpha   90.00
_cell.angle_beta   90.00
_cell.angle_gamma   90.00
#
_symmetry.space_group_name_H-M   'P 1'
#
loop_
_entity.id
_entity.type
_entity.pdbx_description
1 polymer ?
#
loop_
_entity_poly.entity_id
_entity_poly.type
_entity_poly.pdbx_seq_one_letter_code
_entity_poly.pdbx_strand_id
1 'polypeptide(L)'
;VNYTGVFDDASKGKIAANAMYSAGVDIIFHAAGATGNGVFAEAKERKEKNPDANIWVIGVDADQYDEGKVGEHNVTLTSMLKGVGLAVKEVSDLAKAGNFPGGETIVYGLAENGIDLADSRGAIPQEVLDKVAEYKEKIASGEIKVPETVEK
;
A
#
# COMPACT_ATOMS: atom_id res chain seq x y z
N VAL A 1 -5.84 -2.81 -14.16
CA VAL A 1 -4.72 -3.45 -13.45
C VAL A 1 -3.60 -3.71 -14.45
N ASN A 2 -2.35 -3.48 -14.06
CA ASN A 2 -1.16 -3.76 -14.85
C ASN A 2 -0.22 -4.69 -14.05
N TYR A 3 0.15 -5.82 -14.63
CA TYR A 3 1.06 -6.79 -14.01
C TYR A 3 2.44 -6.68 -14.63
N THR A 4 3.43 -6.32 -13.82
CA THR A 4 4.86 -6.23 -14.26
C THR A 4 5.55 -7.59 -14.31
N GLY A 5 4.99 -8.60 -13.64
CA GLY A 5 5.53 -9.96 -13.55
C GLY A 5 6.75 -10.11 -12.66
N VAL A 6 7.15 -9.06 -11.94
CA VAL A 6 8.34 -9.02 -11.04
C VAL A 6 8.08 -8.11 -9.84
N PHE A 7 8.86 -8.30 -8.75
CA PHE A 7 8.78 -7.50 -7.53
C PHE A 7 10.08 -6.72 -7.22
N ASP A 8 11.09 -6.80 -8.05
CA ASP A 8 12.44 -6.30 -7.81
C ASP A 8 13.04 -5.47 -8.97
N ASP A 9 12.19 -5.01 -9.90
CA ASP A 9 12.61 -4.22 -11.07
C ASP A 9 11.88 -2.86 -11.12
N ALA A 10 12.53 -1.84 -10.55
CA ALA A 10 12.00 -0.48 -10.55
C ALA A 10 11.83 0.11 -11.97
N SER A 11 12.62 -0.33 -12.96
CA SER A 11 12.51 0.15 -14.34
C SER A 11 11.19 -0.28 -14.97
N LYS A 12 10.76 -1.52 -14.72
CA LYS A 12 9.45 -2.01 -15.17
C LYS A 12 8.31 -1.27 -14.47
N GLY A 13 8.46 -0.99 -13.17
CA GLY A 13 7.50 -0.18 -12.42
C GLY A 13 7.34 1.22 -13.01
N LYS A 14 8.45 1.87 -13.34
CA LYS A 14 8.45 3.20 -13.96
C LYS A 14 7.78 3.20 -15.33
N ILE A 15 8.07 2.21 -16.18
CA ILE A 15 7.46 2.07 -17.52
C ILE A 15 5.94 1.88 -17.38
N ALA A 16 5.50 1.01 -16.48
CA ALA A 16 4.07 0.78 -16.23
C ALA A 16 3.37 2.04 -15.72
N ALA A 17 3.96 2.76 -14.76
CA ALA A 17 3.45 4.01 -14.21
C ALA A 17 3.36 5.10 -15.30
N ASN A 18 4.39 5.22 -16.13
CA ASN A 18 4.38 6.16 -17.27
C ASN A 18 3.19 5.91 -18.20
N ALA A 19 2.94 4.66 -18.57
CA ALA A 19 1.81 4.29 -19.42
C ALA A 19 0.46 4.62 -18.76
N MET A 20 0.32 4.32 -17.44
CA MET A 20 -0.92 4.56 -16.69
C MET A 20 -1.21 6.05 -16.53
N TYR A 21 -0.25 6.85 -16.08
CA TYR A 21 -0.41 8.30 -15.94
C TYR A 21 -0.64 8.99 -17.30
N SER A 22 -0.01 8.50 -18.37
CA SER A 22 -0.24 9.02 -19.73
C SER A 22 -1.64 8.69 -20.27
N ALA A 23 -2.25 7.62 -19.75
CA ALA A 23 -3.64 7.25 -20.03
C ALA A 23 -4.66 8.01 -19.15
N GLY A 24 -4.22 8.94 -18.29
CA GLY A 24 -5.08 9.76 -17.45
C GLY A 24 -5.39 9.17 -16.07
N VAL A 25 -4.67 8.12 -15.64
CA VAL A 25 -4.75 7.65 -14.25
C VAL A 25 -4.09 8.70 -13.34
N ASP A 26 -4.72 9.04 -12.25
CA ASP A 26 -4.25 10.02 -11.27
C ASP A 26 -3.68 9.37 -10.00
N ILE A 27 -4.15 8.19 -9.62
CA ILE A 27 -3.71 7.46 -8.43
C ILE A 27 -3.25 6.05 -8.81
N ILE A 28 -2.03 5.67 -8.43
CA ILE A 28 -1.52 4.31 -8.62
C ILE A 28 -1.24 3.67 -7.26
N PHE A 29 -1.90 2.55 -6.98
CA PHE A 29 -1.56 1.64 -5.89
C PHE A 29 -0.60 0.56 -6.41
N HIS A 30 0.61 0.52 -5.87
CA HIS A 30 1.63 -0.41 -6.34
C HIS A 30 1.79 -1.62 -5.39
N ALA A 31 1.00 -2.63 -5.51
CA ALA A 31 1.21 -3.89 -4.79
C ALA A 31 2.34 -4.72 -5.45
N ALA A 32 3.57 -4.17 -5.51
CA ALA A 32 4.66 -4.67 -6.38
C ALA A 32 6.06 -4.68 -5.73
N GLY A 33 6.15 -4.64 -4.41
CA GLY A 33 7.44 -4.65 -3.70
C GLY A 33 8.38 -3.54 -4.19
N ALA A 34 9.68 -3.85 -4.40
CA ALA A 34 10.69 -2.88 -4.85
C ALA A 34 10.44 -2.35 -6.27
N THR A 35 9.67 -3.05 -7.11
CA THR A 35 9.21 -2.54 -8.41
C THR A 35 8.39 -1.25 -8.24
N GLY A 36 7.70 -1.09 -7.11
CA GLY A 36 6.96 0.12 -6.76
C GLY A 36 7.82 1.39 -6.64
N ASN A 37 9.11 1.28 -6.38
CA ASN A 37 10.02 2.43 -6.37
C ASN A 37 10.05 3.13 -7.74
N GLY A 38 9.82 2.40 -8.82
CA GLY A 38 9.68 2.95 -10.16
C GLY A 38 8.42 3.80 -10.33
N VAL A 39 7.32 3.44 -9.65
CA VAL A 39 6.08 4.23 -9.65
C VAL A 39 6.32 5.57 -8.97
N PHE A 40 6.98 5.58 -7.82
CA PHE A 40 7.37 6.82 -7.13
C PHE A 40 8.30 7.68 -8.01
N ALA A 41 9.28 7.07 -8.67
CA ALA A 41 10.20 7.79 -9.55
C ALA A 41 9.45 8.51 -10.68
N GLU A 42 8.53 7.84 -11.36
CA GLU A 42 7.71 8.43 -12.42
C GLU A 42 6.79 9.53 -11.90
N ALA A 43 6.11 9.29 -10.78
CA ALA A 43 5.22 10.27 -10.18
C ALA A 43 5.97 11.55 -9.79
N LYS A 44 7.17 11.43 -9.18
CA LYS A 44 8.02 12.56 -8.82
C LYS A 44 8.49 13.35 -10.06
N GLU A 45 8.95 12.69 -11.09
CA GLU A 45 9.38 13.37 -12.34
C GLU A 45 8.24 14.17 -12.98
N ARG A 46 7.02 13.64 -12.95
CA ARG A 46 5.84 14.36 -13.45
C ARG A 46 5.48 15.54 -12.57
N LYS A 47 5.57 15.40 -11.26
CA LYS A 47 5.30 16.46 -10.30
C LYS A 47 6.34 17.59 -10.38
N GLU A 48 7.62 17.26 -10.61
CA GLU A 48 8.67 18.24 -10.88
C GLU A 48 8.41 19.06 -12.15
N LYS A 49 7.98 18.40 -13.24
CA LYS A 49 7.65 19.06 -14.50
C LYS A 49 6.37 19.91 -14.44
N ASN A 50 5.41 19.49 -13.65
CA ASN A 50 4.14 20.17 -13.43
C ASN A 50 3.73 20.04 -11.96
N PRO A 51 4.07 21.05 -11.11
CA PRO A 51 3.72 21.05 -9.69
C PRO A 51 2.21 20.93 -9.40
N ASP A 52 1.36 21.38 -10.33
CA ASP A 52 -0.10 21.33 -10.20
C ASP A 52 -0.71 19.99 -10.65
N ALA A 53 0.11 19.06 -11.16
CA ALA A 53 -0.39 17.75 -11.59
C ALA A 53 -1.05 17.01 -10.44
N ASN A 54 -2.28 16.54 -10.66
CA ASN A 54 -3.00 15.68 -9.71
C ASN A 54 -2.53 14.23 -9.89
N ILE A 55 -1.38 13.90 -9.30
CA ILE A 55 -0.70 12.59 -9.43
C ILE A 55 -0.32 12.09 -8.04
N TRP A 56 -0.75 10.87 -7.73
CA TRP A 56 -0.58 10.26 -6.43
C TRP A 56 -0.14 8.80 -6.50
N VAL A 57 0.54 8.37 -5.45
CA VAL A 57 0.95 6.98 -5.24
C VAL A 57 0.40 6.50 -3.88
N ILE A 58 -0.19 5.32 -3.86
CA ILE A 58 -0.46 4.58 -2.62
C ILE A 58 0.65 3.55 -2.48
N GLY A 59 1.44 3.69 -1.40
CA GLY A 59 2.54 2.80 -1.06
C GLY A 59 2.09 1.48 -0.44
N VAL A 60 3.05 0.61 -0.13
CA VAL A 60 2.80 -0.71 0.49
C VAL A 60 3.84 -1.04 1.57
N ASP A 61 3.48 -1.99 2.42
CA ASP A 61 4.29 -2.63 3.45
C ASP A 61 4.61 -1.72 4.65
N ALA A 62 5.22 -0.57 4.41
CA ALA A 62 5.53 0.45 5.39
C ALA A 62 5.01 1.83 4.94
N ASP A 63 5.07 2.82 5.82
CA ASP A 63 4.77 4.20 5.44
C ASP A 63 5.84 4.74 4.49
N GLN A 64 5.49 4.85 3.21
CA GLN A 64 6.38 5.32 2.14
C GLN A 64 6.23 6.84 1.87
N TYR A 65 5.87 7.61 2.89
CA TYR A 65 5.72 9.06 2.74
C TYR A 65 7.02 9.74 2.27
N ASP A 66 8.15 9.30 2.80
CA ASP A 66 9.45 9.91 2.47
C ASP A 66 9.89 9.62 1.03
N GLU A 67 9.50 8.49 0.47
CA GLU A 67 9.77 8.12 -0.92
C GLU A 67 9.09 9.04 -1.93
N GLY A 68 7.95 9.60 -1.55
CA GLY A 68 7.18 10.49 -2.41
C GLY A 68 7.62 11.95 -2.39
N LYS A 69 8.59 12.34 -1.56
CA LYS A 69 9.07 13.71 -1.47
C LYS A 69 9.73 14.20 -2.76
N VAL A 70 9.31 15.37 -3.22
CA VAL A 70 9.84 16.03 -4.42
C VAL A 70 9.75 17.56 -4.27
N GLY A 71 10.89 18.21 -3.98
CA GLY A 71 10.91 19.62 -3.63
C GLY A 71 10.06 19.92 -2.40
N GLU A 72 9.10 20.83 -2.53
CA GLU A 72 8.13 21.17 -1.48
C GLU A 72 6.84 20.34 -1.55
N HIS A 73 6.74 19.40 -2.50
CA HIS A 73 5.58 18.54 -2.72
C HIS A 73 5.83 17.12 -2.21
N ASN A 74 4.74 16.35 -2.15
CA ASN A 74 4.80 14.92 -1.92
C ASN A 74 3.75 14.22 -2.78
N VAL A 75 4.12 13.13 -3.44
CA VAL A 75 3.22 12.34 -4.28
C VAL A 75 2.62 11.13 -3.57
N THR A 76 2.98 10.89 -2.30
CA THR A 76 2.40 9.80 -1.50
C THR A 76 1.04 10.23 -0.95
N LEU A 77 -0.02 9.57 -1.38
CA LEU A 77 -1.36 9.78 -0.84
C LEU A 77 -1.52 9.14 0.54
N THR A 78 -1.12 7.89 0.66
CA THR A 78 -1.06 7.05 1.85
C THR A 78 -0.23 5.80 1.53
N SER A 79 -0.12 4.85 2.48
CA SER A 79 0.47 3.54 2.25
C SER A 79 -0.34 2.46 2.95
N MET A 80 -0.51 1.31 2.31
CA MET A 80 -1.04 0.12 2.95
C MET A 80 0.06 -0.48 3.84
N LEU A 81 -0.20 -0.51 5.14
CA LEU A 81 0.75 -0.99 6.15
C LEU A 81 0.55 -2.49 6.39
N LYS A 82 1.65 -3.22 6.52
CA LYS A 82 1.66 -4.60 7.00
C LYS A 82 2.29 -4.66 8.39
N GLY A 83 1.57 -5.24 9.34
CA GLY A 83 1.98 -5.40 10.73
C GLY A 83 3.03 -6.51 10.93
N VAL A 84 4.11 -6.51 10.13
CA VAL A 84 5.16 -7.55 10.20
C VAL A 84 5.77 -7.63 11.60
N GLY A 85 6.01 -6.47 12.23
CA GLY A 85 6.53 -6.41 13.61
C GLY A 85 5.57 -7.05 14.62
N LEU A 86 4.26 -6.86 14.46
CA LEU A 86 3.24 -7.52 15.27
C LEU A 86 3.30 -9.04 15.12
N ALA A 87 3.29 -9.53 13.88
CA ALA A 87 3.36 -10.97 13.60
C ALA A 87 4.61 -11.62 14.18
N VAL A 88 5.79 -10.98 13.99
CA VAL A 88 7.06 -11.48 14.56
C VAL A 88 7.00 -11.50 16.09
N LYS A 89 6.46 -10.46 16.71
CA LYS A 89 6.32 -10.39 18.17
C LYS A 89 5.43 -11.50 18.69
N GLU A 90 4.24 -11.68 18.13
CA GLU A 90 3.27 -12.68 18.60
C GLU A 90 3.79 -14.11 18.44
N VAL A 91 4.38 -14.45 17.28
CA VAL A 91 4.98 -15.78 17.07
C VAL A 91 6.16 -16.01 18.03
N SER A 92 6.96 -14.98 18.32
CA SER A 92 8.05 -15.07 19.29
C SER A 92 7.54 -15.28 20.71
N ASP A 93 6.47 -14.60 21.10
CA ASP A 93 5.84 -14.76 22.42
C ASP A 93 5.24 -16.18 22.57
N LEU A 94 4.59 -16.71 21.53
CA LEU A 94 4.11 -18.10 21.50
C LEU A 94 5.27 -19.10 21.64
N ALA A 95 6.36 -18.91 20.91
CA ALA A 95 7.55 -19.76 21.01
C ALA A 95 8.14 -19.73 22.42
N LYS A 96 8.24 -18.55 23.03
CA LYS A 96 8.75 -18.37 24.40
C LYS A 96 7.85 -19.04 25.45
N ALA A 97 6.54 -19.10 25.19
CA ALA A 97 5.57 -19.79 26.04
C ALA A 97 5.55 -21.31 25.82
N GLY A 98 6.34 -21.86 24.90
CA GLY A 98 6.36 -23.29 24.55
C GLY A 98 5.27 -23.72 23.56
N ASN A 99 4.54 -22.75 22.96
CA ASN A 99 3.40 -22.97 22.07
C ASN A 99 3.74 -22.54 20.63
N PHE A 100 4.93 -22.80 20.14
CA PHE A 100 5.34 -22.42 18.79
C PHE A 100 4.45 -23.10 17.74
N PRO A 101 3.79 -22.35 16.85
CA PRO A 101 2.82 -22.85 15.87
C PRO A 101 3.54 -23.40 14.61
N GLY A 102 4.48 -24.32 14.80
CA GLY A 102 5.25 -24.91 13.72
C GLY A 102 4.39 -25.68 12.73
N GLY A 103 4.51 -25.39 11.44
CA GLY A 103 3.73 -26.03 10.37
C GLY A 103 2.33 -25.43 10.15
N GLU A 104 1.93 -24.42 10.93
CA GLU A 104 0.66 -23.73 10.76
C GLU A 104 0.82 -22.46 9.90
N THR A 105 -0.25 -22.08 9.22
CA THR A 105 -0.35 -20.79 8.52
C THR A 105 -1.21 -19.87 9.37
N ILE A 106 -0.64 -18.78 9.87
CA ILE A 106 -1.35 -17.76 10.64
C ILE A 106 -1.61 -16.57 9.71
N VAL A 107 -2.87 -16.13 9.62
CA VAL A 107 -3.28 -14.99 8.81
C VAL A 107 -3.49 -13.78 9.72
N TYR A 108 -2.85 -12.67 9.38
CA TYR A 108 -2.99 -11.39 10.05
C TYR A 108 -3.73 -10.42 9.12
N GLY A 109 -5.03 -10.33 9.28
CA GLY A 109 -5.90 -9.42 8.54
C GLY A 109 -6.21 -8.13 9.30
N LEU A 110 -7.31 -7.49 8.94
CA LEU A 110 -7.79 -6.27 9.59
C LEU A 110 -8.26 -6.52 11.03
N ALA A 111 -8.87 -7.69 11.29
CA ALA A 111 -9.35 -8.07 12.62
C ALA A 111 -8.19 -8.23 13.63
N GLU A 112 -7.05 -8.73 13.17
CA GLU A 112 -5.84 -8.93 13.97
C GLU A 112 -4.92 -7.69 13.98
N ASN A 113 -5.35 -6.56 13.41
CA ASN A 113 -4.53 -5.36 13.19
C ASN A 113 -3.24 -5.64 12.37
N GLY A 114 -3.26 -6.65 11.53
CA GLY A 114 -2.15 -7.01 10.65
C GLY A 114 -2.02 -6.12 9.41
N ILE A 115 -3.08 -5.36 9.09
CA ILE A 115 -3.13 -4.43 7.96
C ILE A 115 -3.75 -3.12 8.43
N ASP A 116 -3.20 -2.00 7.96
CA ASP A 116 -3.76 -0.67 8.20
C ASP A 116 -3.38 0.30 7.07
N LEU A 117 -3.78 1.57 7.17
CA LEU A 117 -3.34 2.67 6.31
C LEU A 117 -2.46 3.63 7.10
N ALA A 118 -1.42 4.13 6.43
CA ALA A 118 -0.59 5.22 6.95
C ALA A 118 -1.38 6.54 7.00
N ASP A 119 -0.98 7.43 7.89
CA ASP A 119 -1.51 8.79 7.93
C ASP A 119 -1.31 9.47 6.57
N SER A 120 -2.38 9.98 5.99
CA SER A 120 -2.36 10.73 4.72
C SER A 120 -1.83 12.16 4.88
N ARG A 121 -1.61 12.60 6.10
CA ARG A 121 -1.15 13.97 6.45
C ARG A 121 -2.00 15.07 5.81
N GLY A 122 -3.31 14.80 5.73
CA GLY A 122 -4.30 15.71 5.16
C GLY A 122 -4.46 15.63 3.65
N ALA A 123 -3.75 14.74 2.95
CA ALA A 123 -3.91 14.55 1.52
C ALA A 123 -5.26 13.88 1.15
N ILE A 124 -5.85 13.13 2.08
CA ILE A 124 -7.17 12.49 1.89
C ILE A 124 -8.22 13.27 2.68
N PRO A 125 -9.35 13.67 2.06
CA PRO A 125 -10.46 14.33 2.76
C PRO A 125 -11.03 13.45 3.88
N GLN A 126 -11.47 14.08 4.98
CA GLN A 126 -12.00 13.35 6.15
C GLN A 126 -13.19 12.44 5.81
N GLU A 127 -14.08 12.90 4.94
CA GLU A 127 -15.23 12.10 4.49
C GLU A 127 -14.83 10.77 3.82
N VAL A 128 -13.67 10.75 3.13
CA VAL A 128 -13.12 9.53 2.53
C VAL A 128 -12.49 8.65 3.60
N LEU A 129 -11.77 9.23 4.57
CA LEU A 129 -11.21 8.49 5.71
C LEU A 129 -12.32 7.84 6.55
N ASP A 130 -13.43 8.54 6.77
CA ASP A 130 -14.59 8.00 7.48
C ASP A 130 -15.19 6.79 6.75
N LYS A 131 -15.27 6.86 5.41
CA LYS A 131 -15.69 5.71 4.59
C LYS A 131 -14.71 4.54 4.66
N VAL A 132 -13.42 4.81 4.64
CA VAL A 132 -12.39 3.77 4.81
C VAL A 132 -12.55 3.09 6.17
N ALA A 133 -12.78 3.85 7.24
CA ALA A 133 -13.01 3.30 8.58
C ALA A 133 -14.26 2.41 8.61
N GLU A 134 -15.38 2.83 7.99
CA GLU A 134 -16.59 2.03 7.86
C GLU A 134 -16.32 0.68 7.16
N TYR A 135 -15.60 0.71 6.02
CA TYR A 135 -15.24 -0.52 5.30
C TYR A 135 -14.29 -1.41 6.10
N LYS A 136 -13.33 -0.82 6.82
CA LYS A 136 -12.41 -1.55 7.70
C LYS A 136 -13.19 -2.35 8.75
N GLU A 137 -14.17 -1.72 9.41
CA GLU A 137 -15.03 -2.39 10.39
C GLU A 137 -15.88 -3.51 9.77
N LYS A 138 -16.48 -3.28 8.61
CA LYS A 138 -17.29 -4.28 7.91
C LYS A 138 -16.45 -5.50 7.47
N ILE A 139 -15.22 -5.30 7.05
CA ILE A 139 -14.32 -6.40 6.70
C ILE A 139 -13.87 -7.13 7.96
N ALA A 140 -13.46 -6.41 9.01
CA ALA A 140 -13.02 -7.01 10.27
C ALA A 140 -14.13 -7.82 10.96
N SER A 141 -15.40 -7.37 10.86
CA SER A 141 -16.56 -8.11 11.38
C SER A 141 -17.00 -9.28 10.50
N GLY A 142 -16.48 -9.41 9.27
CA GLY A 142 -16.87 -10.42 8.29
C GLY A 142 -18.16 -10.11 7.54
N GLU A 143 -18.75 -8.91 7.69
CA GLU A 143 -19.90 -8.45 6.90
C GLU A 143 -19.53 -8.36 5.42
N ILE A 144 -18.31 -7.87 5.13
CA ILE A 144 -17.74 -7.86 3.78
C ILE A 144 -16.62 -8.91 3.72
N LYS A 145 -16.75 -9.83 2.78
CA LYS A 145 -15.70 -10.81 2.45
C LYS A 145 -14.87 -10.29 1.28
N VAL A 146 -13.58 -10.08 1.52
CA VAL A 146 -12.65 -9.71 0.46
C VAL A 146 -12.36 -10.96 -0.39
N PRO A 147 -12.52 -10.92 -1.72
CA PRO A 147 -12.21 -12.07 -2.59
C PRO A 147 -10.71 -12.41 -2.54
N GLU A 148 -10.39 -13.70 -2.40
CA GLU A 148 -8.99 -14.18 -2.46
C GLU A 148 -8.49 -14.36 -3.89
N THR A 149 -9.40 -14.42 -4.85
CA THR A 149 -9.09 -14.59 -6.28
C THR A 149 -9.74 -13.50 -7.10
N VAL A 150 -9.05 -13.05 -8.14
CA VAL A 150 -9.61 -12.11 -9.11
C VAL A 150 -10.55 -12.90 -10.03
N GLU A 151 -11.85 -12.57 -10.00
CA GLU A 151 -12.78 -13.08 -10.99
C GLU A 151 -12.39 -12.53 -12.38
N LYS A 152 -12.30 -13.44 -13.36
CA LYS A 152 -11.92 -13.10 -14.74
C LYS A 152 -13.12 -12.62 -15.54
#